data_76a89720ad4e8471c234646ae4374b01
#
_entry.id   76a89720ad4e8471c234646ae4374b01
#
_cell.length_a   1.000
_cell.length_b   1.000
_cell.length_c   1.000
_cell.angle_alpha   90.00
_cell.angle_beta   90.00
_cell.angle_gamma   90.00
#
_symmetry.space_group_name_H-M   'P 1'
#
loop_
_entity.id
_entity.type
_entity.pdbx_description
1 polymer ?
#
loop_
_entity_poly.entity_id
_entity_poly.type
_entity_poly.pdbx_seq_one_letter_code
_entity_poly.pdbx_strand_id
1 'polypeptide(L)'
;MNFTTRISRIIIINSGLLLLFFCFSAFTPARDTIPVLSTFRFKTIIIDAGHGGKDPGARGSYSVEKNVTLAIAKKLKAAIDSQITSVNAIMTRTDDTFIPLNQRSAIANQNHGNLFISIHCNSSPEGTGSSAHKRRGVLLLVYGFHRLKEQEEAIRENSSIFIEKNYKENYESYDESDPSNLIILNAYIQKYRKQSILFGDLLNTEFVDTNGRESAGVKEQGVLVLAHSAMPAVLIETGFINNPEEEDYLNSPEGQNEIVQSIVTAINNYRKAIGAM
;
A
#
# COMPACT_ATOMS: atom_id res chain seq x y z
N MET A 1 -3.63 61.85 -65.89
CA MET A 1 -3.55 60.62 -65.01
C MET A 1 -4.77 59.81 -65.37
N ASN A 2 -4.58 58.71 -66.08
CA ASN A 2 -5.66 57.99 -66.79
C ASN A 2 -6.57 57.26 -65.79
N PHE A 3 -7.86 57.26 -66.09
CA PHE A 3 -8.94 56.66 -65.27
C PHE A 3 -8.68 55.18 -64.95
N THR A 4 -8.01 54.43 -65.81
CA THR A 4 -7.61 53.03 -65.63
C THR A 4 -6.59 52.81 -64.51
N THR A 5 -5.70 53.76 -64.25
CA THR A 5 -4.71 53.66 -63.15
C THR A 5 -5.33 53.89 -61.73
N ARG A 6 -6.43 54.60 -61.68
CA ARG A 6 -7.17 54.79 -60.37
C ARG A 6 -7.95 53.55 -59.98
N ILE A 7 -8.57 52.86 -60.92
CA ILE A 7 -9.35 51.64 -60.65
C ILE A 7 -8.42 50.48 -60.18
N SER A 8 -7.26 50.31 -60.82
CA SER A 8 -6.29 49.29 -60.47
C SER A 8 -5.73 49.48 -59.00
N ARG A 9 -5.52 50.72 -58.56
CA ARG A 9 -5.04 50.99 -57.21
C ARG A 9 -6.10 50.74 -56.17
N ILE A 10 -7.38 51.01 -56.42
CA ILE A 10 -8.48 50.78 -55.53
C ILE A 10 -8.73 49.25 -55.34
N ILE A 11 -8.62 48.46 -56.43
CA ILE A 11 -8.79 46.99 -56.34
C ILE A 11 -7.64 46.36 -55.59
N ILE A 12 -6.40 46.82 -55.79
CA ILE A 12 -5.22 46.30 -55.05
C ILE A 12 -5.33 46.61 -53.53
N ILE A 13 -5.77 47.80 -53.16
CA ILE A 13 -5.94 48.20 -51.77
C ILE A 13 -7.07 47.38 -51.06
N ASN A 14 -8.20 47.16 -51.73
CA ASN A 14 -9.27 46.35 -51.19
C ASN A 14 -8.93 44.87 -51.09
N SER A 15 -8.16 44.31 -52.06
CA SER A 15 -7.69 42.93 -51.99
C SER A 15 -6.68 42.72 -50.88
N GLY A 16 -5.79 43.69 -50.63
CA GLY A 16 -4.83 43.65 -49.48
C GLY A 16 -5.53 43.72 -48.14
N LEU A 17 -6.59 44.53 -48.00
CA LEU A 17 -7.37 44.65 -46.79
C LEU A 17 -8.20 43.37 -46.49
N LEU A 18 -8.72 42.70 -47.52
CA LEU A 18 -9.43 41.43 -47.41
C LEU A 18 -8.52 40.28 -46.96
N LEU A 19 -7.26 40.26 -47.48
CA LEU A 19 -6.27 39.26 -47.09
C LEU A 19 -5.79 39.44 -45.65
N LEU A 20 -5.64 40.70 -45.17
CA LEU A 20 -5.31 41.00 -43.78
C LEU A 20 -6.45 40.61 -42.82
N PHE A 21 -7.71 40.72 -43.23
CA PHE A 21 -8.85 40.30 -42.40
C PHE A 21 -8.94 38.76 -42.29
N PHE A 22 -8.55 38.01 -43.33
CA PHE A 22 -8.53 36.55 -43.29
C PHE A 22 -7.37 35.99 -42.46
N CYS A 23 -6.24 36.69 -42.35
CA CYS A 23 -5.14 36.26 -41.47
C CYS A 23 -5.42 36.48 -39.98
N PHE A 24 -6.29 37.41 -39.60
CA PHE A 24 -6.66 37.65 -38.22
C PHE A 24 -7.76 36.74 -37.70
N SER A 25 -8.58 36.13 -38.58
CA SER A 25 -9.64 35.20 -38.15
C SER A 25 -9.16 33.74 -37.93
N ALA A 26 -7.89 33.43 -38.23
CA ALA A 26 -7.33 32.10 -38.01
C ALA A 26 -6.69 31.90 -36.63
N PHE A 27 -6.56 32.97 -35.82
CA PHE A 27 -6.17 32.86 -34.42
C PHE A 27 -7.40 32.80 -33.50
N THR A 28 -8.16 31.73 -33.59
CA THR A 28 -8.93 31.33 -32.41
C THR A 28 -7.90 30.79 -31.39
N PRO A 29 -7.76 31.40 -30.22
CA PRO A 29 -6.96 30.77 -29.20
C PRO A 29 -7.55 29.39 -28.97
N ALA A 30 -6.75 28.35 -29.23
CA ALA A 30 -7.09 27.04 -28.77
C ALA A 30 -7.45 27.22 -27.26
N ARG A 31 -8.69 26.98 -26.91
CA ARG A 31 -9.04 26.83 -25.49
C ARG A 31 -8.18 25.66 -25.04
N ASP A 32 -7.09 25.99 -24.36
CA ASP A 32 -6.40 25.03 -23.53
C ASP A 32 -7.50 24.46 -22.62
N THR A 33 -8.07 23.35 -23.03
CA THR A 33 -8.79 22.49 -22.11
C THR A 33 -7.70 22.06 -21.14
N ILE A 34 -7.61 22.78 -20.02
CA ILE A 34 -6.83 22.33 -18.86
C ILE A 34 -7.29 20.89 -18.69
N PRO A 35 -6.40 19.90 -18.88
CA PRO A 35 -6.79 18.53 -18.66
C PRO A 35 -7.35 18.51 -17.23
N VAL A 36 -8.61 18.14 -17.10
CA VAL A 36 -9.19 17.89 -15.77
C VAL A 36 -8.25 16.88 -15.18
N LEU A 37 -7.37 17.35 -14.29
CA LEU A 37 -6.50 16.49 -13.51
C LEU A 37 -7.42 15.44 -12.93
N SER A 38 -7.28 14.22 -13.41
CA SER A 38 -8.01 13.08 -12.87
C SER A 38 -7.81 13.15 -11.36
N THR A 39 -8.81 13.60 -10.64
CA THR A 39 -8.74 13.68 -9.19
C THR A 39 -8.47 12.25 -8.72
N PHE A 40 -7.30 12.02 -8.16
CA PHE A 40 -6.95 10.72 -7.59
C PHE A 40 -8.08 10.32 -6.64
N ARG A 41 -8.76 9.22 -6.95
CA ARG A 41 -9.85 8.71 -6.11
C ARG A 41 -9.35 7.51 -5.33
N PHE A 42 -9.25 7.67 -4.04
CA PHE A 42 -8.97 6.59 -3.10
C PHE A 42 -10.25 5.74 -2.91
N LYS A 43 -10.31 4.58 -3.58
CA LYS A 43 -11.53 3.77 -3.68
C LYS A 43 -11.41 2.35 -3.15
N THR A 44 -10.20 1.77 -3.16
CA THR A 44 -10.01 0.36 -2.87
C THR A 44 -8.88 0.17 -1.87
N ILE A 45 -9.17 -0.51 -0.77
CA ILE A 45 -8.17 -0.98 0.18
C ILE A 45 -8.10 -2.49 0.10
N ILE A 46 -6.89 -3.02 0.01
CA ILE A 46 -6.64 -4.45 0.08
C ILE A 46 -6.19 -4.80 1.49
N ILE A 47 -6.90 -5.72 2.12
CA ILE A 47 -6.59 -6.25 3.43
C ILE A 47 -6.05 -7.65 3.24
N ASP A 48 -4.79 -7.84 3.58
CA ASP A 48 -4.15 -9.14 3.55
C ASP A 48 -4.11 -9.71 4.97
N ALA A 49 -4.75 -10.86 5.15
CA ALA A 49 -4.62 -11.64 6.37
C ALA A 49 -3.43 -12.59 6.19
N GLY A 50 -2.33 -12.33 6.88
CA GLY A 50 -1.10 -13.11 6.79
C GLY A 50 -1.34 -14.61 7.00
N HIS A 51 -0.46 -15.44 6.40
CA HIS A 51 -0.51 -16.90 6.50
C HIS A 51 -1.82 -17.54 6.00
N GLY A 52 -2.19 -18.72 6.54
CA GLY A 52 -3.43 -19.42 6.20
C GLY A 52 -3.21 -20.85 5.70
N GLY A 53 -4.21 -21.72 5.87
CA GLY A 53 -4.17 -23.11 5.46
C GLY A 53 -3.00 -23.88 6.08
N LYS A 54 -2.12 -24.37 5.24
CA LYS A 54 -0.90 -25.13 5.65
C LYS A 54 0.20 -24.26 6.28
N ASP A 55 0.11 -22.95 6.19
CA ASP A 55 1.02 -22.00 6.81
C ASP A 55 0.39 -21.46 8.11
N PRO A 56 0.82 -21.91 9.28
CA PRO A 56 0.25 -21.43 10.54
C PRO A 56 0.75 -20.05 10.94
N GLY A 57 1.89 -19.59 10.41
CA GLY A 57 2.63 -18.44 10.96
C GLY A 57 3.24 -18.75 12.32
N ALA A 58 3.53 -17.71 13.08
CA ALA A 58 4.05 -17.81 14.43
C ALA A 58 3.02 -18.47 15.39
N ARG A 59 3.54 -19.02 16.50
CA ARG A 59 2.74 -19.71 17.52
C ARG A 59 2.88 -19.02 18.86
N GLY A 60 1.76 -18.80 19.50
CA GLY A 60 1.66 -18.49 20.91
C GLY A 60 1.56 -19.77 21.75
N SER A 61 1.16 -19.61 23.01
CA SER A 61 0.94 -20.73 23.92
C SER A 61 -0.36 -21.51 23.61
N TYR A 62 -1.39 -20.82 23.11
CA TYR A 62 -2.70 -21.41 22.80
C TYR A 62 -3.27 -20.98 21.45
N SER A 63 -2.66 -20.03 20.77
CA SER A 63 -3.13 -19.51 19.50
C SER A 63 -2.08 -19.63 18.38
N VAL A 64 -2.51 -19.44 17.14
CA VAL A 64 -1.64 -19.40 15.97
C VAL A 64 -1.94 -18.15 15.14
N GLU A 65 -0.91 -17.56 14.57
CA GLU A 65 -0.96 -16.28 13.88
C GLU A 65 -2.01 -16.23 12.79
N LYS A 66 -2.12 -17.25 11.93
CA LYS A 66 -3.10 -17.29 10.83
C LYS A 66 -4.55 -17.06 11.29
N ASN A 67 -4.89 -17.47 12.51
CA ASN A 67 -6.24 -17.30 13.05
C ASN A 67 -6.45 -15.87 13.58
N VAL A 68 -5.45 -15.34 14.27
CA VAL A 68 -5.47 -13.97 14.79
C VAL A 68 -5.54 -12.95 13.65
N THR A 69 -4.68 -13.11 12.65
CA THR A 69 -4.64 -12.21 11.48
C THR A 69 -5.95 -12.22 10.70
N LEU A 70 -6.56 -13.41 10.52
CA LEU A 70 -7.86 -13.53 9.87
C LEU A 70 -8.98 -12.86 10.67
N ALA A 71 -8.97 -13.00 12.01
CA ALA A 71 -9.97 -12.38 12.88
C ALA A 71 -9.89 -10.84 12.81
N ILE A 72 -8.68 -10.28 12.92
CA ILE A 72 -8.45 -8.84 12.83
C ILE A 72 -8.82 -8.33 11.42
N ALA A 73 -8.41 -9.03 10.37
CA ALA A 73 -8.71 -8.64 8.98
C ALA A 73 -10.22 -8.58 8.69
N LYS A 74 -10.99 -9.56 9.18
CA LYS A 74 -12.46 -9.56 9.07
C LYS A 74 -13.10 -8.38 9.78
N LYS A 75 -12.65 -8.09 11.01
CA LYS A 75 -13.12 -6.93 11.77
C LYS A 75 -12.75 -5.62 11.07
N LEU A 76 -11.53 -5.51 10.54
CA LEU A 76 -11.09 -4.34 9.80
C LEU A 76 -11.93 -4.11 8.55
N LYS A 77 -12.22 -5.18 7.78
CA LYS A 77 -13.12 -5.06 6.63
C LYS A 77 -14.48 -4.54 7.04
N ALA A 78 -15.10 -5.12 8.06
CA ALA A 78 -16.41 -4.70 8.55
C ALA A 78 -16.40 -3.24 9.03
N ALA A 79 -15.33 -2.81 9.70
CA ALA A 79 -15.18 -1.44 10.17
C ALA A 79 -15.02 -0.46 9.00
N ILE A 80 -14.23 -0.78 7.98
CA ILE A 80 -14.09 0.05 6.77
C ILE A 80 -15.43 0.15 6.05
N ASP A 81 -16.10 -0.97 5.80
CA ASP A 81 -17.39 -1.01 5.10
C ASP A 81 -18.44 -0.13 5.79
N SER A 82 -18.43 -0.08 7.13
CA SER A 82 -19.40 0.70 7.91
C SER A 82 -19.01 2.17 8.13
N GLN A 83 -17.71 2.47 8.29
CA GLN A 83 -17.23 3.79 8.70
C GLN A 83 -16.69 4.62 7.52
N ILE A 84 -16.27 3.97 6.41
CA ILE A 84 -15.68 4.62 5.24
C ILE A 84 -16.43 4.20 3.96
N THR A 85 -17.69 4.53 3.88
CA THR A 85 -18.61 4.06 2.81
C THR A 85 -18.18 4.42 1.39
N SER A 86 -17.24 5.37 1.21
CA SER A 86 -16.68 5.74 -0.10
C SER A 86 -15.55 4.81 -0.57
N VAL A 87 -15.16 3.82 0.23
CA VAL A 87 -14.04 2.91 -0.01
C VAL A 87 -14.53 1.46 -0.01
N ASN A 88 -14.07 0.67 -0.97
CA ASN A 88 -14.30 -0.76 -1.03
C ASN A 88 -13.13 -1.51 -0.37
N ALA A 89 -13.40 -2.34 0.62
CA ALA A 89 -12.40 -3.18 1.27
C ALA A 89 -12.45 -4.60 0.71
N ILE A 90 -11.32 -5.08 0.17
CA ILE A 90 -11.18 -6.41 -0.41
C ILE A 90 -10.15 -7.19 0.40
N MET A 91 -10.49 -8.41 0.81
CA MET A 91 -9.57 -9.30 1.52
C MET A 91 -8.87 -10.26 0.55
N THR A 92 -7.60 -10.57 0.81
CA THR A 92 -6.87 -11.61 0.04
C THR A 92 -7.42 -13.01 0.33
N ARG A 93 -7.81 -13.28 1.58
CA ARG A 93 -8.52 -14.50 2.00
C ARG A 93 -9.61 -14.18 3.03
N THR A 94 -10.68 -14.94 3.01
CA THR A 94 -11.83 -14.81 3.93
C THR A 94 -12.00 -16.01 4.85
N ASP A 95 -11.17 -17.03 4.68
CA ASP A 95 -11.18 -18.29 5.43
C ASP A 95 -9.74 -18.79 5.68
N ASP A 96 -9.59 -20.02 6.19
CA ASP A 96 -8.30 -20.64 6.45
C ASP A 96 -7.67 -21.24 5.18
N THR A 97 -7.58 -20.45 4.11
CA THR A 97 -6.94 -20.84 2.84
C THR A 97 -5.50 -20.30 2.80
N PHE A 98 -4.57 -21.11 2.29
CA PHE A 98 -3.20 -20.68 1.98
C PHE A 98 -3.17 -19.91 0.66
N ILE A 99 -2.67 -18.68 0.70
CA ILE A 99 -2.43 -17.84 -0.48
C ILE A 99 -0.92 -17.57 -0.57
N PRO A 100 -0.24 -17.95 -1.66
CA PRO A 100 1.17 -17.64 -1.92
C PRO A 100 1.44 -16.13 -1.87
N LEU A 101 2.64 -15.71 -1.43
CA LEU A 101 2.96 -14.28 -1.26
C LEU A 101 2.82 -13.50 -2.58
N ASN A 102 3.29 -14.05 -3.70
CA ASN A 102 3.16 -13.45 -5.02
C ASN A 102 1.69 -13.28 -5.45
N GLN A 103 0.80 -14.19 -5.05
CA GLN A 103 -0.62 -14.08 -5.36
C GLN A 103 -1.32 -12.99 -4.55
N ARG A 104 -0.87 -12.70 -3.32
CA ARG A 104 -1.44 -11.62 -2.49
C ARG A 104 -1.25 -10.25 -3.14
N SER A 105 -0.03 -9.95 -3.59
CA SER A 105 0.24 -8.73 -4.36
C SER A 105 -0.46 -8.73 -5.73
N ALA A 106 -0.58 -9.89 -6.39
CA ALA A 106 -1.33 -10.00 -7.64
C ALA A 106 -2.83 -9.69 -7.45
N ILE A 107 -3.46 -10.22 -6.40
CA ILE A 107 -4.85 -9.89 -6.02
C ILE A 107 -4.99 -8.37 -5.81
N ALA A 108 -4.05 -7.76 -5.10
CA ALA A 108 -4.07 -6.32 -4.85
C ALA A 108 -4.00 -5.52 -6.15
N ASN A 109 -3.09 -5.88 -7.05
CA ASN A 109 -2.89 -5.21 -8.33
C ASN A 109 -4.09 -5.37 -9.26
N GLN A 110 -4.65 -6.59 -9.37
CA GLN A 110 -5.83 -6.89 -10.19
C GLN A 110 -7.08 -6.12 -9.75
N ASN A 111 -7.21 -5.85 -8.46
CA ASN A 111 -8.31 -5.07 -7.90
C ASN A 111 -8.03 -3.56 -7.85
N HIS A 112 -6.93 -3.09 -8.48
CA HIS A 112 -6.55 -1.68 -8.52
C HIS A 112 -6.55 -1.03 -7.14
N GLY A 113 -5.95 -1.71 -6.15
CA GLY A 113 -5.84 -1.22 -4.79
C GLY A 113 -5.16 0.14 -4.70
N ASN A 114 -5.61 0.98 -3.79
CA ASN A 114 -4.99 2.26 -3.49
C ASN A 114 -4.13 2.23 -2.22
N LEU A 115 -4.34 1.20 -1.40
CA LEU A 115 -3.56 0.89 -0.21
C LEU A 115 -3.62 -0.61 0.04
N PHE A 116 -2.47 -1.21 0.32
CA PHE A 116 -2.34 -2.61 0.72
C PHE A 116 -1.93 -2.67 2.20
N ILE A 117 -2.70 -3.38 3.00
CA ILE A 117 -2.48 -3.55 4.44
C ILE A 117 -2.37 -5.04 4.72
N SER A 118 -1.17 -5.53 5.05
CA SER A 118 -0.92 -6.90 5.47
C SER A 118 -0.88 -6.97 6.99
N ILE A 119 -1.62 -7.89 7.58
CA ILE A 119 -1.79 -8.03 9.03
C ILE A 119 -1.08 -9.28 9.48
N HIS A 120 -0.14 -9.13 10.41
CA HIS A 120 0.72 -10.16 10.98
C HIS A 120 0.84 -10.04 12.50
N CYS A 121 1.45 -11.04 13.11
CA CYS A 121 1.83 -11.03 14.52
C CYS A 121 3.32 -11.36 14.63
N ASN A 122 4.06 -10.48 15.29
CA ASN A 122 5.47 -10.70 15.55
C ASN A 122 5.71 -11.89 16.49
N SER A 123 6.91 -12.40 16.46
CA SER A 123 7.36 -13.45 17.38
C SER A 123 8.83 -13.22 17.74
N SER A 124 9.15 -13.31 19.02
CA SER A 124 10.55 -13.31 19.44
C SER A 124 11.20 -14.64 19.08
N PRO A 125 12.48 -14.66 18.68
CA PRO A 125 13.22 -15.90 18.57
C PRO A 125 13.14 -16.71 19.87
N GLU A 126 13.08 -18.04 19.75
CA GLU A 126 13.15 -18.92 20.92
C GLU A 126 14.48 -18.68 21.63
N GLY A 127 14.46 -18.02 22.77
CA GLY A 127 15.62 -17.75 23.59
C GLY A 127 15.64 -18.64 24.82
N THR A 128 16.82 -19.03 25.27
CA THR A 128 16.98 -19.71 26.55
C THR A 128 17.06 -18.65 27.66
N GLY A 129 15.96 -18.48 28.43
CA GLY A 129 15.96 -17.62 29.61
C GLY A 129 14.72 -16.71 29.72
N SER A 130 14.58 -16.07 30.87
CA SER A 130 13.41 -15.23 31.24
C SER A 130 13.17 -13.97 30.39
N SER A 131 14.00 -13.72 29.37
CA SER A 131 13.84 -12.59 28.46
C SER A 131 13.22 -12.95 27.09
N ALA A 132 13.08 -14.23 26.78
CA ALA A 132 12.64 -14.70 25.46
C ALA A 132 11.23 -14.26 25.08
N HIS A 133 10.33 -14.09 26.03
CA HIS A 133 8.91 -13.74 25.79
C HIS A 133 8.53 -12.37 26.35
N LYS A 134 9.49 -11.45 26.47
CA LYS A 134 9.25 -10.11 27.01
C LYS A 134 9.08 -9.01 25.97
N ARG A 135 9.40 -9.31 24.72
CA ARG A 135 9.17 -8.33 23.64
C ARG A 135 7.68 -8.11 23.48
N ARG A 136 7.30 -6.86 23.27
CA ARG A 136 5.91 -6.43 23.12
C ARG A 136 5.80 -5.27 22.14
N GLY A 137 4.59 -4.95 21.76
CA GLY A 137 4.25 -3.78 20.97
C GLY A 137 4.22 -4.06 19.48
N VAL A 138 4.08 -3.00 18.70
CA VAL A 138 3.86 -3.05 17.26
C VAL A 138 5.13 -2.74 16.48
N LEU A 139 5.17 -3.19 15.24
CA LEU A 139 6.18 -2.82 14.26
C LEU A 139 5.51 -2.68 12.90
N LEU A 140 5.90 -1.67 12.13
CA LEU A 140 5.36 -1.41 10.81
C LEU A 140 6.47 -1.60 9.77
N LEU A 141 6.22 -2.43 8.77
CA LEU A 141 7.20 -2.73 7.73
C LEU A 141 6.73 -2.15 6.40
N VAL A 142 7.65 -1.46 5.72
CA VAL A 142 7.50 -1.05 4.33
C VAL A 142 8.60 -1.68 3.49
N TYR A 143 8.31 -1.90 2.20
CA TYR A 143 9.30 -2.54 1.33
C TYR A 143 10.48 -1.61 1.05
N GLY A 144 11.70 -2.12 1.29
CA GLY A 144 12.95 -1.41 1.04
C GLY A 144 14.19 -2.19 1.46
N PHE A 145 15.37 -1.80 0.94
CA PHE A 145 16.64 -2.53 1.11
C PHE A 145 17.70 -1.82 1.96
N HIS A 146 17.36 -0.69 2.57
CA HIS A 146 18.38 0.21 3.11
C HIS A 146 19.13 -0.31 4.34
N ARG A 147 18.66 -1.39 4.99
CA ARG A 147 19.26 -1.92 6.21
C ARG A 147 19.44 -3.44 6.18
N LEU A 148 20.45 -3.89 5.44
CA LEU A 148 20.77 -5.32 5.31
C LEU A 148 20.93 -6.08 6.63
N LYS A 149 21.27 -5.38 7.72
CA LYS A 149 21.45 -5.99 9.05
C LYS A 149 20.18 -6.10 9.87
N GLU A 150 19.09 -5.46 9.43
CA GLU A 150 17.83 -5.39 10.14
C GLU A 150 16.71 -6.03 9.28
N GLN A 151 16.89 -7.32 8.94
CA GLN A 151 15.95 -8.06 8.07
C GLN A 151 15.31 -9.26 8.79
N GLU A 152 15.31 -9.27 10.14
CA GLU A 152 14.87 -10.41 10.93
C GLU A 152 13.42 -10.78 10.64
N GLU A 153 12.55 -9.79 10.62
CA GLU A 153 11.13 -9.99 10.36
C GLU A 153 10.88 -10.40 8.90
N ALA A 154 11.56 -9.76 7.94
CA ALA A 154 11.43 -10.13 6.53
C ALA A 154 11.89 -11.57 6.26
N ILE A 155 12.98 -12.03 6.90
CA ILE A 155 13.45 -13.41 6.76
C ILE A 155 12.38 -14.38 7.28
N ARG A 156 11.76 -14.07 8.42
CA ARG A 156 10.69 -14.88 9.00
C ARG A 156 9.47 -14.93 8.07
N GLU A 157 8.97 -13.79 7.65
CA GLU A 157 7.78 -13.70 6.81
C GLU A 157 8.00 -14.32 5.43
N ASN A 158 9.16 -14.10 4.82
CA ASN A 158 9.50 -14.67 3.53
C ASN A 158 9.67 -16.20 3.59
N SER A 159 9.90 -16.79 4.75
CA SER A 159 10.11 -18.25 4.88
C SER A 159 8.89 -19.07 4.45
N SER A 160 7.70 -18.48 4.39
CA SER A 160 6.49 -19.12 3.91
C SER A 160 6.57 -19.59 2.44
N ILE A 161 7.49 -19.04 1.63
CA ILE A 161 7.70 -19.51 0.25
C ILE A 161 8.19 -20.96 0.21
N PHE A 162 8.96 -21.41 1.20
CA PHE A 162 9.51 -22.77 1.23
C PHE A 162 8.46 -23.87 1.44
N ILE A 163 7.24 -23.50 1.79
CA ILE A 163 6.08 -24.43 1.87
C ILE A 163 5.54 -24.74 0.46
N GLU A 164 5.88 -23.93 -0.55
CA GLU A 164 5.43 -24.06 -1.93
C GLU A 164 6.31 -25.02 -2.71
N LYS A 165 5.68 -25.93 -3.51
CA LYS A 165 6.43 -26.90 -4.30
C LYS A 165 7.31 -26.28 -5.38
N ASN A 166 6.81 -25.18 -6.01
CA ASN A 166 7.46 -24.53 -7.15
C ASN A 166 7.95 -23.13 -6.77
N TYR A 167 8.42 -22.93 -5.53
CA TYR A 167 8.77 -21.59 -5.04
C TYR A 167 9.83 -20.89 -5.91
N LYS A 168 10.81 -21.63 -6.46
CA LYS A 168 11.84 -21.03 -7.32
C LYS A 168 11.26 -20.39 -8.57
N GLU A 169 10.32 -21.05 -9.24
CA GLU A 169 9.62 -20.53 -10.43
C GLU A 169 8.68 -19.39 -10.06
N ASN A 170 7.94 -19.54 -8.95
CA ASN A 170 6.96 -18.56 -8.48
C ASN A 170 7.58 -17.22 -8.08
N TYR A 171 8.87 -17.23 -7.68
CA TYR A 171 9.59 -16.05 -7.18
C TYR A 171 10.81 -15.66 -8.03
N GLU A 172 10.91 -16.15 -9.27
CA GLU A 172 11.97 -15.77 -10.19
C GLU A 172 12.00 -14.26 -10.43
N SER A 173 10.83 -13.61 -10.53
CA SER A 173 10.70 -12.15 -10.69
C SER A 173 11.10 -11.35 -9.44
N TYR A 174 11.36 -12.00 -8.30
CA TYR A 174 11.84 -11.39 -7.07
C TYR A 174 13.36 -11.57 -6.88
N ASP A 175 14.02 -12.23 -7.82
CA ASP A 175 15.49 -12.39 -7.79
C ASP A 175 16.17 -11.05 -8.07
N GLU A 176 16.75 -10.48 -7.04
CA GLU A 176 17.47 -9.20 -7.09
C GLU A 176 18.82 -9.30 -7.83
N SER A 177 19.30 -10.50 -8.14
CA SER A 177 20.49 -10.69 -8.97
C SER A 177 20.22 -10.45 -10.46
N ASP A 178 18.92 -10.49 -10.89
CA ASP A 178 18.51 -10.14 -12.24
C ASP A 178 18.29 -8.61 -12.36
N PRO A 179 19.06 -7.92 -13.22
CA PRO A 179 18.92 -6.47 -13.41
C PRO A 179 17.52 -6.02 -13.83
N SER A 180 16.78 -6.86 -14.58
CA SER A 180 15.41 -6.55 -15.02
C SER A 180 14.45 -6.49 -13.84
N ASN A 181 14.57 -7.45 -12.92
CA ASN A 181 13.78 -7.49 -11.70
C ASN A 181 14.08 -6.30 -10.80
N LEU A 182 15.38 -5.96 -10.62
CA LEU A 182 15.82 -4.78 -9.88
C LEU A 182 15.23 -3.47 -10.42
N ILE A 183 15.14 -3.32 -11.73
CA ILE A 183 14.55 -2.12 -12.34
C ILE A 183 13.08 -2.00 -11.95
N ILE A 184 12.32 -3.10 -12.02
CA ILE A 184 10.90 -3.13 -11.67
C ILE A 184 10.70 -2.84 -10.17
N LEU A 185 11.44 -3.53 -9.31
CA LEU A 185 11.37 -3.33 -7.86
C LEU A 185 11.70 -1.89 -7.46
N ASN A 186 12.79 -1.34 -8.03
CA ASN A 186 13.16 0.06 -7.78
C ASN A 186 12.10 1.05 -8.28
N ALA A 187 11.45 0.79 -9.41
CA ALA A 187 10.36 1.63 -9.90
C ALA A 187 9.17 1.67 -8.91
N TYR A 188 8.79 0.52 -8.34
CA TYR A 188 7.76 0.47 -7.29
C TYR A 188 8.19 1.19 -6.01
N ILE A 189 9.43 0.98 -5.55
CA ILE A 189 9.98 1.68 -4.39
C ILE A 189 9.93 3.19 -4.62
N GLN A 190 10.48 3.70 -5.72
CA GLN A 190 10.50 5.13 -6.03
C GLN A 190 9.09 5.73 -6.06
N LYS A 191 8.13 4.99 -6.61
CA LYS A 191 6.77 5.48 -6.79
C LYS A 191 5.94 5.47 -5.49
N TYR A 192 6.06 4.43 -4.67
CA TYR A 192 5.11 4.19 -3.58
C TYR A 192 5.70 4.31 -2.17
N ARG A 193 7.03 4.25 -2.02
CA ARG A 193 7.73 4.25 -0.73
C ARG A 193 7.31 5.41 0.19
N LYS A 194 7.27 6.64 -0.35
CA LYS A 194 6.90 7.82 0.46
C LYS A 194 5.49 7.71 1.04
N GLN A 195 4.54 7.24 0.26
CA GLN A 195 3.17 7.04 0.70
C GLN A 195 3.03 5.87 1.67
N SER A 196 3.81 4.80 1.48
CA SER A 196 3.86 3.68 2.42
C SER A 196 4.39 4.12 3.78
N ILE A 197 5.49 4.87 3.81
CA ILE A 197 6.05 5.43 5.06
C ILE A 197 5.05 6.40 5.70
N LEU A 198 4.44 7.31 4.92
CA LEU A 198 3.43 8.23 5.45
C LEU A 198 2.27 7.50 6.13
N PHE A 199 1.73 6.44 5.50
CA PHE A 199 0.68 5.65 6.12
C PHE A 199 1.19 4.93 7.38
N GLY A 200 2.40 4.35 7.31
CA GLY A 200 3.05 3.71 8.45
C GLY A 200 3.23 4.66 9.64
N ASP A 201 3.73 5.87 9.41
CA ASP A 201 3.93 6.87 10.46
C ASP A 201 2.61 7.31 11.09
N LEU A 202 1.58 7.54 10.28
CA LEU A 202 0.23 7.87 10.79
C LEU A 202 -0.34 6.74 11.65
N LEU A 203 -0.16 5.50 11.22
CA LEU A 203 -0.63 4.33 11.97
C LEU A 203 0.20 4.13 13.26
N ASN A 204 1.52 4.35 13.19
CA ASN A 204 2.38 4.31 14.37
C ASN A 204 1.93 5.32 15.43
N THR A 205 1.59 6.53 15.01
CA THR A 205 1.05 7.58 15.90
C THR A 205 -0.24 7.10 16.59
N GLU A 206 -1.16 6.46 15.86
CA GLU A 206 -2.40 5.94 16.46
C GLU A 206 -2.11 4.83 17.48
N PHE A 207 -1.20 3.92 17.20
CA PHE A 207 -0.84 2.87 18.16
C PHE A 207 -0.17 3.41 19.42
N VAL A 208 0.74 4.37 19.29
CA VAL A 208 1.50 4.92 20.42
C VAL A 208 0.67 5.94 21.21
N ASP A 209 0.16 6.96 20.52
CA ASP A 209 -0.44 8.12 21.20
C ASP A 209 -1.89 7.88 21.63
N THR A 210 -2.62 7.05 20.85
CA THR A 210 -4.03 6.77 21.15
C THR A 210 -4.20 5.51 21.99
N ASN A 211 -3.51 4.41 21.66
CA ASN A 211 -3.66 3.12 22.33
C ASN A 211 -2.58 2.86 23.38
N GLY A 212 -1.57 3.73 23.50
CA GLY A 212 -0.49 3.56 24.48
C GLY A 212 0.39 2.33 24.25
N ARG A 213 0.40 1.78 23.01
CA ARG A 213 1.19 0.60 22.66
C ARG A 213 2.67 0.97 22.51
N GLU A 214 3.56 0.10 22.99
CA GLU A 214 4.96 0.19 22.59
C GLU A 214 5.10 -0.01 21.10
N SER A 215 6.09 0.64 20.48
CA SER A 215 6.32 0.52 19.03
C SER A 215 7.80 0.53 18.71
N ALA A 216 8.19 -0.31 17.76
CA ALA A 216 9.50 -0.26 17.11
C ALA A 216 9.54 0.69 15.89
N GLY A 217 8.44 1.40 15.63
CA GLY A 217 8.31 2.38 14.55
C GLY A 217 8.10 1.76 13.17
N VAL A 218 8.41 2.56 12.13
CA VAL A 218 8.36 2.12 10.73
C VAL A 218 9.76 1.71 10.29
N LYS A 219 9.90 0.49 9.78
CA LYS A 219 11.18 -0.05 9.27
C LYS A 219 11.06 -0.45 7.80
N GLU A 220 12.16 -0.32 7.09
CA GLU A 220 12.27 -0.76 5.71
C GLU A 220 12.95 -2.12 5.65
N GLN A 221 12.19 -3.13 5.16
CA GLN A 221 12.69 -4.49 5.02
C GLN A 221 12.24 -5.12 3.70
N GLY A 222 12.98 -6.14 3.25
CA GLY A 222 12.70 -6.87 2.00
C GLY A 222 11.54 -7.88 2.14
N VAL A 223 10.39 -7.44 2.60
CA VAL A 223 9.21 -8.31 2.78
C VAL A 223 8.54 -8.59 1.44
N LEU A 224 8.60 -9.84 0.96
CA LEU A 224 8.17 -10.22 -0.39
C LEU A 224 6.69 -9.93 -0.67
N VAL A 225 5.81 -10.07 0.30
CA VAL A 225 4.38 -9.79 0.12
C VAL A 225 4.11 -8.34 -0.30
N LEU A 226 5.02 -7.40 0.04
CA LEU A 226 4.91 -5.99 -0.32
C LEU A 226 5.64 -5.64 -1.62
N ALA A 227 6.61 -6.46 -2.05
CA ALA A 227 7.60 -6.14 -3.07
C ALA A 227 6.99 -5.74 -4.43
N HIS A 228 5.96 -6.45 -4.89
CA HIS A 228 5.32 -6.25 -6.20
C HIS A 228 3.96 -5.56 -6.10
N SER A 229 3.68 -4.89 -5.00
CA SER A 229 2.45 -4.12 -4.84
C SER A 229 2.52 -2.81 -5.63
N ALA A 230 1.63 -2.65 -6.62
CA ALA A 230 1.54 -1.46 -7.46
C ALA A 230 0.77 -0.32 -6.76
N MET A 231 0.90 -0.23 -5.45
CA MET A 231 0.27 0.77 -4.58
C MET A 231 1.08 0.94 -3.29
N PRO A 232 0.84 1.99 -2.49
CA PRO A 232 1.37 2.07 -1.13
C PRO A 232 1.00 0.83 -0.32
N ALA A 233 2.00 0.23 0.37
CA ALA A 233 1.86 -1.05 1.04
C ALA A 233 2.58 -1.06 2.39
N VAL A 234 1.93 -1.59 3.42
CA VAL A 234 2.48 -1.74 4.77
C VAL A 234 2.12 -3.10 5.33
N LEU A 235 3.07 -3.77 5.96
CA LEU A 235 2.84 -4.92 6.83
C LEU A 235 2.84 -4.45 8.28
N ILE A 236 1.86 -4.87 9.03
CA ILE A 236 1.64 -4.52 10.44
C ILE A 236 1.90 -5.74 11.29
N GLU A 237 2.94 -5.71 12.08
CA GLU A 237 3.15 -6.62 13.20
C GLU A 237 2.36 -6.09 14.39
N THR A 238 1.21 -6.68 14.64
CA THR A 238 0.22 -6.15 15.60
C THR A 238 0.57 -6.39 17.05
N GLY A 239 1.56 -7.23 17.33
CA GLY A 239 2.05 -7.59 18.65
C GLY A 239 2.80 -8.91 18.62
N PHE A 240 3.43 -9.29 19.72
CA PHE A 240 4.22 -10.53 19.83
C PHE A 240 3.34 -11.70 20.31
N ILE A 241 2.96 -12.59 19.39
CA ILE A 241 2.03 -13.69 19.70
C ILE A 241 2.59 -14.68 20.73
N ASN A 242 3.92 -14.79 20.86
CA ASN A 242 4.57 -15.64 21.84
C ASN A 242 4.87 -14.95 23.19
N ASN A 243 4.41 -13.71 23.39
CA ASN A 243 4.33 -13.05 24.67
C ASN A 243 2.95 -13.29 25.27
N PRO A 244 2.80 -13.89 26.48
CA PRO A 244 1.49 -14.24 27.03
C PRO A 244 0.50 -13.07 27.15
N GLU A 245 0.97 -11.89 27.59
CA GLU A 245 0.11 -10.70 27.74
C GLU A 245 -0.34 -10.17 26.36
N GLU A 246 0.55 -10.19 25.38
CA GLU A 246 0.24 -9.79 24.00
C GLU A 246 -0.64 -10.84 23.30
N GLU A 247 -0.43 -12.15 23.57
CA GLU A 247 -1.28 -13.21 23.05
C GLU A 247 -2.72 -13.05 23.53
N ASP A 248 -2.92 -12.78 24.83
CA ASP A 248 -4.24 -12.50 25.39
C ASP A 248 -4.87 -11.26 24.73
N TYR A 249 -4.12 -10.18 24.59
CA TYR A 249 -4.58 -8.95 23.92
C TYR A 249 -4.98 -9.21 22.46
N LEU A 250 -4.13 -9.87 21.69
CA LEU A 250 -4.34 -10.16 20.26
C LEU A 250 -5.55 -11.08 20.02
N ASN A 251 -5.91 -11.92 21.00
CA ASN A 251 -7.05 -12.83 20.93
C ASN A 251 -8.32 -12.24 21.57
N SER A 252 -8.22 -11.14 22.33
CA SER A 252 -9.38 -10.52 22.95
C SER A 252 -10.22 -9.72 21.95
N PRO A 253 -11.56 -9.69 22.12
CA PRO A 253 -12.41 -8.81 21.33
C PRO A 253 -12.02 -7.34 21.44
N GLU A 254 -11.65 -6.90 22.62
CA GLU A 254 -11.25 -5.53 22.97
C GLU A 254 -9.95 -5.16 22.24
N GLY A 255 -8.88 -5.93 22.40
CA GLY A 255 -7.60 -5.67 21.77
C GLY A 255 -7.69 -5.67 20.24
N GLN A 256 -8.44 -6.63 19.66
CA GLN A 256 -8.67 -6.63 18.21
C GLN A 256 -9.44 -5.40 17.75
N ASN A 257 -10.43 -4.90 18.51
CA ASN A 257 -11.18 -3.71 18.18
C ASN A 257 -10.31 -2.44 18.27
N GLU A 258 -9.44 -2.35 19.27
CA GLU A 258 -8.47 -1.24 19.39
C GLU A 258 -7.50 -1.20 18.21
N ILE A 259 -6.93 -2.36 17.83
CA ILE A 259 -6.08 -2.48 16.63
C ILE A 259 -6.84 -2.01 15.38
N VAL A 260 -8.05 -2.49 15.17
CA VAL A 260 -8.89 -2.14 14.01
C VAL A 260 -9.19 -0.65 14.02
N GLN A 261 -9.54 -0.06 15.15
CA GLN A 261 -9.88 1.37 15.21
C GLN A 261 -8.66 2.24 14.93
N SER A 262 -7.45 1.88 15.40
CA SER A 262 -6.22 2.56 15.04
C SER A 262 -5.98 2.54 13.53
N ILE A 263 -6.17 1.39 12.88
CA ILE A 263 -6.00 1.26 11.42
C ILE A 263 -7.03 2.13 10.68
N VAL A 264 -8.30 2.11 11.09
CA VAL A 264 -9.37 2.93 10.46
C VAL A 264 -9.08 4.43 10.60
N THR A 265 -8.64 4.87 11.79
CA THR A 265 -8.27 6.27 12.02
C THR A 265 -7.07 6.66 11.16
N ALA A 266 -6.04 5.84 11.09
CA ALA A 266 -4.88 6.06 10.24
C ALA A 266 -5.26 6.13 8.75
N ILE A 267 -6.17 5.28 8.27
CA ILE A 267 -6.70 5.34 6.89
C ILE A 267 -7.35 6.71 6.62
N ASN A 268 -8.19 7.20 7.53
CA ASN A 268 -8.85 8.49 7.36
C ASN A 268 -7.83 9.66 7.39
N ASN A 269 -6.84 9.60 8.27
CA ASN A 269 -5.77 10.60 8.33
C ASN A 269 -4.90 10.56 7.07
N TYR A 270 -4.58 9.38 6.56
CA TYR A 270 -3.87 9.20 5.31
C TYR A 270 -4.64 9.76 4.12
N ARG A 271 -5.93 9.48 3.98
CA ARG A 271 -6.80 10.04 2.92
C ARG A 271 -6.83 11.55 2.95
N LYS A 272 -6.89 12.17 4.14
CA LYS A 272 -6.77 13.63 4.30
C LYS A 272 -5.43 14.14 3.82
N ALA A 273 -4.34 13.50 4.25
CA ALA A 273 -2.98 13.92 3.93
C ALA A 273 -2.68 13.89 2.42
N ILE A 274 -3.27 12.94 1.67
CA ILE A 274 -3.09 12.83 0.21
C ILE A 274 -4.17 13.58 -0.59
N GLY A 275 -5.07 14.33 0.05
CA GLY A 275 -6.14 15.08 -0.62
C GLY A 275 -7.20 14.22 -1.31
N ALA A 276 -7.49 13.02 -0.76
CA ALA A 276 -8.36 12.00 -1.36
C ALA A 276 -9.66 11.74 -0.57
N MET A 277 -10.16 12.76 0.12
CA MET A 277 -11.42 12.70 0.87
C MET A 277 -12.62 13.07 0.00
#